data_f497b196ffa442b5b8330cf640d7b270
#
_entry.id   f497b196ffa442b5b8330cf640d7b270
#
_cell.length_a   1.000
_cell.length_b   1.000
_cell.length_c   1.000
_cell.angle_alpha   90.00
_cell.angle_beta   90.00
_cell.angle_gamma   90.00
#
_symmetry.space_group_name_H-M   'P 1'
#
loop_
_entity.id
_entity.type
_entity.pdbx_description
1 polymer ?
#
loop_
_entity_poly.entity_id
_entity_poly.type
_entity_poly.pdbx_seq_one_letter_code
_entity_poly.pdbx_strand_id
1 'polypeptide(L)'
;MLEAFYHEGNDDLGCLLLHGFTGSPSEMRFLGEKLAAYGWTVNGIMLSGHGTTPEDMVRTGWKDWARDAEAGVRGLRRHCSRVAAIGLSMGGLLSVYLAEKGLVDAVISMNTPMVLQDWRARLAGLAKPFVHYVAKAEVSGRLAAERFAYGKIPLRPLDSLNKAVPGVRRKLGLVRCPVLVMQSRRDKTVSPRSADILWRGLSGARTERIFWENSGHILTLGPEREAVALETARFLQTMLGAG
;
A
#
# COMPACT_ATOMS: atom_id res chain seq x y z
N MET A 1 13.95 -6.26 -10.17
CA MET A 1 13.03 -6.23 -11.32
C MET A 1 11.87 -5.28 -11.01
N LEU A 2 11.59 -4.37 -11.93
CA LEU A 2 10.57 -3.30 -11.82
C LEU A 2 9.14 -3.77 -11.99
N GLU A 3 8.97 -4.85 -12.74
CA GLU A 3 7.72 -5.28 -13.35
C GLU A 3 6.71 -5.83 -12.35
N ALA A 4 5.44 -5.76 -12.73
CA ALA A 4 4.37 -6.51 -12.10
C ALA A 4 4.75 -7.99 -12.00
N PHE A 5 4.21 -8.70 -11.03
CA PHE A 5 4.47 -10.13 -10.85
C PHE A 5 3.18 -10.85 -10.47
N TYR A 6 3.11 -12.10 -10.89
CA TYR A 6 1.99 -12.98 -10.58
C TYR A 6 2.53 -14.36 -10.18
N HIS A 7 2.03 -14.88 -9.09
CA HIS A 7 2.25 -16.25 -8.65
C HIS A 7 0.89 -16.93 -8.61
N GLU A 8 0.71 -17.91 -9.45
CA GLU A 8 -0.48 -18.75 -9.43
C GLU A 8 -0.41 -19.68 -8.21
N GLY A 9 -1.50 -19.78 -7.50
CA GLY A 9 -1.66 -20.63 -6.32
C GLY A 9 -3.00 -21.37 -6.38
N ASN A 10 -3.51 -21.75 -5.22
CA ASN A 10 -4.86 -22.31 -5.11
C ASN A 10 -5.93 -21.21 -5.28
N ASP A 11 -7.16 -21.63 -5.58
CA ASP A 11 -8.31 -20.73 -5.79
C ASP A 11 -8.95 -20.23 -4.48
N ASP A 12 -8.33 -20.51 -3.33
CA ASP A 12 -8.89 -20.17 -2.02
C ASP A 12 -8.69 -18.68 -1.71
N LEU A 13 -7.46 -18.17 -1.80
CA LEU A 13 -7.12 -16.79 -1.47
C LEU A 13 -6.24 -16.13 -2.55
N GLY A 14 -6.74 -15.01 -3.07
CA GLY A 14 -5.99 -14.08 -3.91
C GLY A 14 -5.45 -12.91 -3.08
N CYS A 15 -4.14 -12.66 -3.13
CA CYS A 15 -3.47 -11.54 -2.48
C CYS A 15 -3.12 -10.47 -3.52
N LEU A 16 -3.83 -9.32 -3.49
CA LEU A 16 -3.50 -8.15 -4.29
C LEU A 16 -2.48 -7.29 -3.56
N LEU A 17 -1.29 -7.13 -4.13
CA LEU A 17 -0.21 -6.34 -3.54
C LEU A 17 -0.08 -4.98 -4.24
N LEU A 18 -0.14 -3.90 -3.43
CA LEU A 18 -0.17 -2.51 -3.87
C LEU A 18 1.02 -1.74 -3.30
N HIS A 19 1.92 -1.26 -4.19
CA HIS A 19 3.13 -0.52 -3.82
C HIS A 19 2.86 0.95 -3.45
N GLY A 20 3.89 1.62 -2.95
CA GLY A 20 3.84 3.02 -2.54
C GLY A 20 3.93 4.03 -3.69
N PHE A 21 3.64 5.29 -3.37
CA PHE A 21 3.76 6.44 -4.27
C PHE A 21 5.21 6.60 -4.78
N THR A 22 5.39 6.80 -6.06
CA THR A 22 6.68 6.82 -6.79
C THR A 22 7.47 5.50 -6.76
N GLY A 23 6.95 4.46 -6.13
CA GLY A 23 7.56 3.13 -6.03
C GLY A 23 7.21 2.23 -7.22
N SER A 24 7.36 0.93 -7.01
CA SER A 24 7.02 -0.11 -8.00
C SER A 24 6.70 -1.43 -7.29
N PRO A 25 6.22 -2.46 -7.99
CA PRO A 25 6.00 -3.78 -7.41
C PRO A 25 7.24 -4.39 -6.71
N SER A 26 8.46 -3.92 -7.01
CA SER A 26 9.67 -4.34 -6.31
C SER A 26 9.59 -4.13 -4.79
N GLU A 27 8.86 -3.12 -4.33
CA GLU A 27 8.63 -2.87 -2.89
C GLU A 27 7.82 -3.99 -2.22
N MET A 28 7.03 -4.74 -2.98
CA MET A 28 6.12 -5.77 -2.49
C MET A 28 6.56 -7.19 -2.84
N ARG A 29 7.59 -7.36 -3.70
CA ARG A 29 7.99 -8.65 -4.25
C ARG A 29 8.39 -9.65 -3.16
N PHE A 30 9.24 -9.25 -2.24
CA PHE A 30 9.66 -10.10 -1.13
C PHE A 30 8.45 -10.65 -0.33
N LEU A 31 7.52 -9.77 0.02
CA LEU A 31 6.29 -10.18 0.69
C LEU A 31 5.46 -11.12 -0.20
N GLY A 32 5.35 -10.81 -1.49
CA GLY A 32 4.61 -11.63 -2.44
C GLY A 32 5.15 -13.06 -2.54
N GLU A 33 6.46 -13.22 -2.61
CA GLU A 33 7.14 -14.54 -2.65
C GLU A 33 6.86 -15.33 -1.35
N LYS A 34 6.88 -14.66 -0.19
CA LYS A 34 6.54 -15.29 1.09
C LYS A 34 5.08 -15.77 1.16
N LEU A 35 4.14 -14.95 0.66
CA LEU A 35 2.72 -15.32 0.63
C LEU A 35 2.43 -16.43 -0.40
N ALA A 36 3.10 -16.41 -1.54
CA ALA A 36 3.00 -17.49 -2.54
C ALA A 36 3.46 -18.85 -1.99
N ALA A 37 4.44 -18.86 -1.06
CA ALA A 37 4.89 -20.09 -0.40
C ALA A 37 3.81 -20.76 0.48
N TYR A 38 2.73 -20.07 0.83
CA TYR A 38 1.53 -20.65 1.45
C TYR A 38 0.55 -21.27 0.45
N GLY A 39 0.90 -21.27 -0.85
CA GLY A 39 0.03 -21.77 -1.92
C GLY A 39 -1.04 -20.77 -2.36
N TRP A 40 -1.00 -19.51 -1.92
CA TRP A 40 -1.99 -18.50 -2.31
C TRP A 40 -1.64 -17.87 -3.66
N THR A 41 -2.67 -17.47 -4.39
CA THR A 41 -2.49 -16.69 -5.61
C THR A 41 -2.09 -15.26 -5.27
N VAL A 42 -0.97 -14.79 -5.81
CA VAL A 42 -0.42 -13.46 -5.49
C VAL A 42 -0.28 -12.62 -6.75
N ASN A 43 -0.81 -11.39 -6.72
CA ASN A 43 -0.73 -10.44 -7.82
C ASN A 43 -0.16 -9.10 -7.35
N GLY A 44 1.10 -8.83 -7.68
CA GLY A 44 1.76 -7.54 -7.46
C GLY A 44 1.64 -6.65 -8.69
N ILE A 45 0.69 -5.73 -8.70
CA ILE A 45 0.38 -4.91 -9.87
C ILE A 45 1.26 -3.65 -9.94
N MET A 46 1.50 -3.18 -11.18
CA MET A 46 2.05 -1.86 -11.46
C MET A 46 0.94 -0.84 -11.56
N LEU A 47 0.97 0.19 -10.73
CA LEU A 47 -0.02 1.28 -10.77
C LEU A 47 0.32 2.26 -11.91
N SER A 48 -0.70 2.82 -12.54
CA SER A 48 -0.57 3.76 -13.67
C SER A 48 0.43 4.88 -13.38
N GLY A 49 1.31 5.15 -14.34
CA GLY A 49 2.35 6.20 -14.27
C GLY A 49 3.55 5.84 -13.39
N HIS A 50 3.60 4.62 -12.81
CA HIS A 50 4.75 4.12 -12.09
C HIS A 50 5.59 3.17 -12.97
N GLY A 51 6.84 2.93 -12.60
CA GLY A 51 7.74 2.04 -13.34
C GLY A 51 8.23 2.56 -14.69
N THR A 52 7.90 3.79 -15.07
CA THR A 52 8.29 4.46 -16.31
C THR A 52 9.13 5.71 -16.01
N THR A 53 8.56 6.90 -16.15
CA THR A 53 9.21 8.19 -15.87
C THR A 53 8.37 9.05 -14.92
N PRO A 54 8.98 9.99 -14.16
CA PRO A 54 8.22 10.97 -13.40
C PRO A 54 7.26 11.81 -14.26
N GLU A 55 7.61 12.04 -15.52
CA GLU A 55 6.83 12.77 -16.51
C GLU A 55 5.55 12.03 -16.89
N ASP A 56 5.59 10.71 -17.03
CA ASP A 56 4.39 9.89 -17.25
C ASP A 56 3.48 9.91 -16.02
N MET A 57 4.08 9.87 -14.83
CA MET A 57 3.33 9.92 -13.58
C MET A 57 2.55 11.23 -13.42
N VAL A 58 3.04 12.37 -13.94
CA VAL A 58 2.33 13.67 -13.90
C VAL A 58 0.93 13.59 -14.53
N ARG A 59 0.72 12.66 -15.47
CA ARG A 59 -0.56 12.47 -16.17
C ARG A 59 -1.55 11.61 -15.40
N THR A 60 -1.13 11.00 -14.29
CA THR A 60 -1.94 10.08 -13.49
C THR A 60 -2.27 10.67 -12.12
N GLY A 61 -3.19 10.03 -11.41
CA GLY A 61 -3.60 10.45 -10.08
C GLY A 61 -4.44 9.39 -9.38
N TRP A 62 -5.05 9.77 -8.27
CA TRP A 62 -5.82 8.88 -7.41
C TRP A 62 -6.87 8.04 -8.17
N LYS A 63 -7.60 8.65 -9.10
CA LYS A 63 -8.66 7.95 -9.85
C LYS A 63 -8.11 6.83 -10.73
N ASP A 64 -6.93 7.03 -11.31
CA ASP A 64 -6.28 6.02 -12.15
C ASP A 64 -5.80 4.86 -11.28
N TRP A 65 -5.11 5.14 -10.18
CA TRP A 65 -4.62 4.12 -9.23
C TRP A 65 -5.76 3.34 -8.57
N ALA A 66 -6.86 4.02 -8.22
CA ALA A 66 -8.06 3.35 -7.70
C ALA A 66 -8.66 2.39 -8.73
N ARG A 67 -8.70 2.78 -10.01
CA ARG A 67 -9.18 1.93 -11.12
C ARG A 67 -8.27 0.72 -11.33
N ASP A 68 -6.94 0.91 -11.25
CA ASP A 68 -5.98 -0.18 -11.36
C ASP A 68 -6.15 -1.18 -10.22
N ALA A 69 -6.29 -0.70 -8.98
CA ALA A 69 -6.52 -1.54 -7.82
C ALA A 69 -7.84 -2.32 -7.91
N GLU A 70 -8.94 -1.67 -8.33
CA GLU A 70 -10.21 -2.35 -8.60
C GLU A 70 -10.09 -3.39 -9.71
N ALA A 71 -9.31 -3.12 -10.75
CA ALA A 71 -9.06 -4.08 -11.83
C ALA A 71 -8.26 -5.29 -11.32
N GLY A 72 -7.26 -5.06 -10.45
CA GLY A 72 -6.51 -6.12 -9.78
C GLY A 72 -7.42 -7.04 -8.96
N VAL A 73 -8.35 -6.48 -8.18
CA VAL A 73 -9.35 -7.26 -7.44
C VAL A 73 -10.23 -8.07 -8.40
N ARG A 74 -10.77 -7.44 -9.45
CA ARG A 74 -11.61 -8.15 -10.43
C ARG A 74 -10.85 -9.30 -11.12
N GLY A 75 -9.55 -9.12 -11.38
CA GLY A 75 -8.70 -10.17 -11.93
C GLY A 75 -8.63 -11.39 -11.01
N LEU A 76 -8.31 -11.18 -9.74
CA LEU A 76 -8.23 -12.25 -8.74
C LEU A 76 -9.58 -12.93 -8.47
N ARG A 77 -10.67 -12.16 -8.42
CA ARG A 77 -12.04 -12.70 -8.20
C ARG A 77 -12.53 -13.67 -9.27
N ARG A 78 -11.86 -13.75 -10.42
CA ARG A 78 -12.21 -14.73 -11.46
C ARG A 78 -11.78 -16.15 -11.08
N HIS A 79 -10.78 -16.27 -10.21
CA HIS A 79 -10.13 -17.53 -9.87
C HIS A 79 -10.15 -17.78 -8.35
N CYS A 80 -10.18 -16.73 -7.54
CA CYS A 80 -10.08 -16.84 -6.09
C CYS A 80 -11.43 -16.57 -5.41
N SER A 81 -11.81 -17.43 -4.49
CA SER A 81 -13.06 -17.30 -3.70
C SER A 81 -12.98 -16.11 -2.74
N ARG A 82 -11.81 -15.81 -2.22
CA ARG A 82 -11.52 -14.68 -1.32
C ARG A 82 -10.38 -13.82 -1.87
N VAL A 83 -10.42 -12.50 -1.62
CA VAL A 83 -9.37 -11.57 -2.04
C VAL A 83 -8.98 -10.67 -0.89
N ALA A 84 -7.70 -10.66 -0.53
CA ALA A 84 -7.10 -9.71 0.39
C ALA A 84 -6.37 -8.60 -0.36
N ALA A 85 -6.54 -7.34 0.07
CA ALA A 85 -5.74 -6.21 -0.41
C ALA A 85 -4.62 -5.89 0.59
N ILE A 86 -3.39 -5.90 0.13
CA ILE A 86 -2.19 -5.73 0.93
C ILE A 86 -1.40 -4.56 0.37
N GLY A 87 -1.29 -3.46 1.11
CA GLY A 87 -0.72 -2.25 0.57
C GLY A 87 0.26 -1.54 1.47
N LEU A 88 1.27 -0.96 0.84
CA LEU A 88 2.28 -0.12 1.47
C LEU A 88 2.01 1.35 1.15
N SER A 89 1.96 2.23 2.16
CA SER A 89 1.84 3.68 1.97
C SER A 89 0.59 4.05 1.15
N MET A 90 0.74 4.64 -0.03
CA MET A 90 -0.37 4.87 -0.97
C MET A 90 -1.13 3.58 -1.28
N GLY A 91 -0.42 2.46 -1.45
CA GLY A 91 -1.05 1.15 -1.64
C GLY A 91 -1.92 0.75 -0.45
N GLY A 92 -1.51 1.08 0.78
CA GLY A 92 -2.32 0.87 1.98
C GLY A 92 -3.60 1.72 1.98
N LEU A 93 -3.52 2.96 1.48
CA LEU A 93 -4.69 3.82 1.32
C LEU A 93 -5.67 3.25 0.27
N LEU A 94 -5.14 2.69 -0.83
CA LEU A 94 -5.93 1.99 -1.85
C LEU A 94 -6.57 0.73 -1.29
N SER A 95 -5.86 -0.04 -0.47
CA SER A 95 -6.41 -1.25 0.17
C SER A 95 -7.60 -0.91 1.08
N VAL A 96 -7.49 0.16 1.87
CA VAL A 96 -8.59 0.66 2.71
C VAL A 96 -9.76 1.15 1.84
N TYR A 97 -9.48 1.88 0.75
CA TYR A 97 -10.49 2.32 -0.21
C TYR A 97 -11.27 1.14 -0.83
N LEU A 98 -10.59 0.06 -1.20
CA LEU A 98 -11.25 -1.15 -1.72
C LEU A 98 -12.18 -1.78 -0.68
N ALA A 99 -11.78 -1.79 0.59
CA ALA A 99 -12.60 -2.29 1.69
C ALA A 99 -13.82 -1.39 1.98
N GLU A 100 -13.68 -0.07 1.87
CA GLU A 100 -14.81 0.88 1.97
C GLU A 100 -15.90 0.59 0.92
N LYS A 101 -15.50 0.05 -0.22
CA LYS A 101 -16.41 -0.36 -1.30
C LYS A 101 -16.92 -1.80 -1.19
N GLY A 102 -16.48 -2.54 -0.17
CA GLY A 102 -16.85 -3.95 0.02
C GLY A 102 -16.28 -4.88 -1.05
N LEU A 103 -15.15 -4.53 -1.67
CA LEU A 103 -14.57 -5.29 -2.79
C LEU A 103 -13.62 -6.40 -2.34
N VAL A 104 -13.14 -6.35 -1.09
CA VAL A 104 -12.13 -7.27 -0.55
C VAL A 104 -12.56 -7.86 0.78
N ASP A 105 -12.03 -9.05 1.10
CA ASP A 105 -12.41 -9.84 2.28
C ASP A 105 -11.47 -9.60 3.47
N ALA A 106 -10.28 -9.04 3.24
CA ALA A 106 -9.35 -8.59 4.28
C ALA A 106 -8.44 -7.47 3.76
N VAL A 107 -7.87 -6.70 4.68
CA VAL A 107 -6.89 -5.64 4.39
C VAL A 107 -5.67 -5.77 5.26
N ILE A 108 -4.49 -5.63 4.66
CA ILE A 108 -3.23 -5.35 5.35
C ILE A 108 -2.77 -3.94 4.95
N SER A 109 -2.79 -3.03 5.90
CA SER A 109 -2.50 -1.60 5.71
C SER A 109 -1.16 -1.27 6.36
N MET A 110 -0.11 -1.04 5.56
CA MET A 110 1.26 -0.81 6.03
C MET A 110 1.67 0.64 5.84
N ASN A 111 2.04 1.34 6.91
CA ASN A 111 2.50 2.74 6.88
C ASN A 111 1.59 3.66 6.05
N THR A 112 0.27 3.48 6.19
CA THR A 112 -0.74 4.15 5.38
C THR A 112 -0.92 5.60 5.78
N PRO A 113 -0.86 6.57 4.85
CA PRO A 113 -0.88 7.99 5.18
C PRO A 113 -2.28 8.48 5.58
N MET A 114 -2.49 8.73 6.86
CA MET A 114 -3.58 9.56 7.40
C MET A 114 -3.07 10.93 7.84
N VAL A 115 -1.80 11.00 8.21
CA VAL A 115 -1.03 12.22 8.52
C VAL A 115 0.40 12.06 8.01
N LEU A 116 0.87 12.99 7.19
CA LEU A 116 2.26 13.05 6.74
C LEU A 116 3.13 13.70 7.82
N GLN A 117 4.41 13.27 7.93
CA GLN A 117 5.40 13.87 8.82
C GLN A 117 5.73 15.30 8.37
N ASP A 118 6.04 15.48 7.07
CA ASP A 118 6.30 16.82 6.53
C ASP A 118 4.99 17.51 6.11
N TRP A 119 4.61 18.55 6.87
CA TRP A 119 3.43 19.35 6.58
C TRP A 119 3.52 20.08 5.21
N ARG A 120 4.74 20.33 4.71
CA ARG A 120 4.97 20.95 3.40
C ARG A 120 4.44 20.11 2.26
N ALA A 121 4.45 18.78 2.40
CA ALA A 121 3.85 17.90 1.41
C ALA A 121 2.34 18.18 1.19
N ARG A 122 1.63 18.74 2.20
CA ARG A 122 0.24 19.16 2.08
C ARG A 122 0.08 20.39 1.19
N LEU A 123 1.14 21.18 1.01
CA LEU A 123 1.13 22.39 0.19
C LEU A 123 1.43 22.11 -1.28
N ALA A 124 1.57 20.85 -1.69
CA ALA A 124 1.82 20.46 -3.08
C ALA A 124 0.81 21.11 -4.05
N GLY A 125 -0.45 21.24 -3.63
CA GLY A 125 -1.50 21.89 -4.42
C GLY A 125 -1.24 23.38 -4.69
N LEU A 126 -0.61 24.10 -3.76
CA LEU A 126 -0.27 25.51 -3.90
C LEU A 126 1.02 25.69 -4.71
N ALA A 127 1.98 24.79 -4.54
CA ALA A 127 3.29 24.87 -5.20
C ALA A 127 3.29 24.39 -6.65
N LYS A 128 2.40 23.46 -7.03
CA LYS A 128 2.39 22.78 -8.34
C LYS A 128 2.30 23.69 -9.59
N PRO A 129 1.74 24.93 -9.55
CA PRO A 129 1.79 25.81 -10.71
C PRO A 129 3.20 26.33 -10.99
N PHE A 130 4.07 26.39 -9.98
CA PHE A 130 5.41 26.98 -10.03
C PHE A 130 6.52 25.92 -9.98
N VAL A 131 6.27 24.82 -9.30
CA VAL A 131 7.23 23.73 -9.09
C VAL A 131 6.59 22.41 -9.51
N HIS A 132 7.20 21.73 -10.47
CA HIS A 132 6.66 20.47 -10.98
C HIS A 132 7.14 19.26 -10.18
N TYR A 133 8.36 19.32 -9.65
CA TYR A 133 9.03 18.22 -8.94
C TYR A 133 9.75 18.71 -7.69
N VAL A 134 9.77 17.84 -6.67
CA VAL A 134 10.63 18.01 -5.48
C VAL A 134 11.59 16.82 -5.44
N ALA A 135 12.86 17.10 -5.10
CA ALA A 135 13.85 16.05 -4.92
C ALA A 135 13.42 15.09 -3.80
N LYS A 136 13.62 13.81 -4.01
CA LYS A 136 13.43 12.77 -3.00
C LYS A 136 14.76 12.52 -2.32
N ALA A 137 14.73 12.26 -1.02
CA ALA A 137 15.94 11.85 -0.30
C ALA A 137 16.49 10.55 -0.93
N GLU A 138 17.79 10.53 -1.14
CA GLU A 138 18.47 9.33 -1.65
C GLU A 138 18.36 8.19 -0.63
N VAL A 139 18.16 7.00 -1.17
CA VAL A 139 18.15 5.75 -0.41
C VAL A 139 19.42 5.01 -0.76
N SER A 140 20.13 4.51 0.23
CA SER A 140 21.40 3.81 0.07
C SER A 140 21.33 2.36 0.58
N GLY A 141 22.36 1.59 0.29
CA GLY A 141 22.54 0.23 0.76
C GLY A 141 21.54 -0.76 0.15
N ARG A 142 21.19 -1.79 0.91
CA ARG A 142 20.32 -2.88 0.48
C ARG A 142 18.97 -2.39 -0.07
N LEU A 143 18.37 -1.39 0.58
CA LEU A 143 17.09 -0.86 0.15
C LEU A 143 17.15 -0.24 -1.25
N ALA A 144 18.27 0.40 -1.62
CA ALA A 144 18.48 0.93 -2.97
C ALA A 144 18.62 -0.19 -4.02
N ALA A 145 19.24 -1.32 -3.65
CA ALA A 145 19.45 -2.45 -4.55
C ALA A 145 18.17 -3.25 -4.84
N GLU A 146 17.29 -3.36 -3.83
CA GLU A 146 16.06 -4.15 -3.93
C GLU A 146 14.83 -3.35 -4.40
N ARG A 147 14.95 -2.01 -4.47
CA ARG A 147 13.84 -1.10 -4.73
C ARG A 147 14.06 -0.24 -5.97
N PHE A 148 13.05 -0.14 -6.80
CA PHE A 148 12.97 0.97 -7.74
C PHE A 148 11.94 2.00 -7.28
N ALA A 149 12.33 3.26 -7.28
CA ALA A 149 11.45 4.39 -7.10
C ALA A 149 12.04 5.62 -7.79
N TYR A 150 11.18 6.56 -8.19
CA TYR A 150 11.65 7.80 -8.79
C TYR A 150 12.46 8.63 -7.80
N GLY A 151 13.55 9.25 -8.28
CA GLY A 151 14.36 10.21 -7.51
C GLY A 151 13.70 11.57 -7.33
N LYS A 152 12.59 11.82 -8.03
CA LYS A 152 11.80 13.06 -7.97
C LYS A 152 10.36 12.74 -7.57
N ILE A 153 9.73 13.64 -6.84
CA ILE A 153 8.32 13.59 -6.46
C ILE A 153 7.56 14.59 -7.34
N PRO A 154 6.70 14.12 -8.27
CA PRO A 154 5.86 15.02 -9.06
C PRO A 154 4.72 15.57 -8.19
N LEU A 155 4.59 16.90 -8.14
CA LEU A 155 3.68 17.57 -7.20
C LEU A 155 2.19 17.44 -7.59
N ARG A 156 1.87 17.33 -8.88
CA ARG A 156 0.48 17.18 -9.33
C ARG A 156 -0.14 15.86 -8.87
N PRO A 157 0.48 14.68 -9.07
CA PRO A 157 0.00 13.42 -8.50
C PRO A 157 0.04 13.39 -6.97
N LEU A 158 1.04 14.03 -6.33
CA LEU A 158 1.06 14.14 -4.86
C LEU A 158 -0.14 14.94 -4.34
N ASP A 159 -0.51 16.05 -4.98
CA ASP A 159 -1.72 16.82 -4.64
C ASP A 159 -2.99 15.97 -4.81
N SER A 160 -3.05 15.14 -5.87
CA SER A 160 -4.16 14.21 -6.10
C SER A 160 -4.27 13.18 -4.98
N LEU A 161 -3.14 12.60 -4.54
CA LEU A 161 -3.08 11.69 -3.38
C LEU A 161 -3.54 12.37 -2.10
N ASN A 162 -3.00 13.57 -1.82
CA ASN A 162 -3.33 14.34 -0.62
C ASN A 162 -4.83 14.66 -0.52
N LYS A 163 -5.48 14.94 -1.66
CA LYS A 163 -6.93 15.17 -1.73
C LYS A 163 -7.77 13.91 -1.50
N ALA A 164 -7.21 12.73 -1.77
CA ALA A 164 -7.89 11.46 -1.53
C ALA A 164 -7.93 11.08 -0.04
N VAL A 165 -6.86 11.38 0.71
CA VAL A 165 -6.74 11.01 2.13
C VAL A 165 -7.94 11.41 2.98
N PRO A 166 -8.44 12.67 2.96
CA PRO A 166 -9.64 13.04 3.72
C PRO A 166 -10.90 12.28 3.28
N GLY A 167 -11.00 11.93 2.00
CA GLY A 167 -12.10 11.16 1.44
C GLY A 167 -12.18 9.77 2.04
N VAL A 168 -11.07 9.04 2.00
CA VAL A 168 -10.92 7.71 2.62
C VAL A 168 -11.13 7.81 4.13
N ARG A 169 -10.46 8.75 4.81
CA ARG A 169 -10.59 8.91 6.26
C ARG A 169 -12.03 9.07 6.74
N ARG A 170 -12.88 9.80 6.01
CA ARG A 170 -14.30 9.99 6.38
C ARG A 170 -15.13 8.73 6.26
N LYS A 171 -14.68 7.74 5.49
CA LYS A 171 -15.42 6.52 5.17
C LYS A 171 -14.88 5.28 5.89
N LEU A 172 -13.89 5.41 6.76
CA LEU A 172 -13.30 4.28 7.51
C LEU A 172 -14.36 3.44 8.22
N GLY A 173 -15.41 4.08 8.76
CA GLY A 173 -16.53 3.39 9.41
C GLY A 173 -17.40 2.52 8.49
N LEU A 174 -17.20 2.58 7.15
CA LEU A 174 -17.87 1.70 6.19
C LEU A 174 -17.18 0.35 6.01
N VAL A 175 -15.90 0.23 6.43
CA VAL A 175 -15.14 -1.01 6.33
C VAL A 175 -15.76 -2.09 7.23
N ARG A 176 -15.98 -3.29 6.69
CA ARG A 176 -16.57 -4.43 7.41
C ARG A 176 -15.65 -5.64 7.48
N CYS A 177 -14.74 -5.78 6.51
CA CYS A 177 -13.78 -6.89 6.51
C CYS A 177 -12.68 -6.68 7.57
N PRO A 178 -12.01 -7.76 8.02
CA PRO A 178 -10.87 -7.67 8.93
C PRO A 178 -9.74 -6.79 8.37
N VAL A 179 -9.11 -6.01 9.26
CA VAL A 179 -8.00 -5.12 8.89
C VAL A 179 -6.82 -5.30 9.84
N LEU A 180 -5.63 -5.57 9.31
CA LEU A 180 -4.36 -5.46 10.02
C LEU A 180 -3.68 -4.14 9.68
N VAL A 181 -3.48 -3.30 10.69
CA VAL A 181 -2.75 -2.04 10.59
C VAL A 181 -1.33 -2.24 11.09
N MET A 182 -0.35 -2.09 10.19
CA MET A 182 1.07 -2.15 10.51
C MET A 182 1.70 -0.78 10.38
N GLN A 183 2.43 -0.32 11.38
CA GLN A 183 3.06 0.99 11.39
C GLN A 183 4.46 0.95 11.97
N SER A 184 5.43 1.50 11.25
CA SER A 184 6.76 1.75 11.80
C SER A 184 6.77 2.97 12.70
N ARG A 185 7.42 2.86 13.87
CA ARG A 185 7.68 4.02 14.75
C ARG A 185 8.78 4.92 14.22
N ARG A 186 9.66 4.40 13.36
CA ARG A 186 10.75 5.13 12.70
C ARG A 186 10.39 5.66 11.31
N ASP A 187 9.10 5.64 10.96
CA ASP A 187 8.64 6.18 9.67
C ASP A 187 8.85 7.70 9.63
N LYS A 188 9.71 8.16 8.70
CA LYS A 188 10.00 9.59 8.49
C LYS A 188 9.11 10.22 7.42
N THR A 189 8.25 9.45 6.76
CA THR A 189 7.35 9.89 5.68
C THR A 189 5.93 10.05 6.20
N VAL A 190 5.42 9.01 6.84
CA VAL A 190 4.06 8.95 7.41
C VAL A 190 4.15 9.00 8.93
N SER A 191 3.38 9.90 9.55
CA SER A 191 3.34 9.98 11.00
C SER A 191 2.77 8.69 11.61
N PRO A 192 3.41 8.10 12.64
CA PRO A 192 2.89 6.95 13.36
C PRO A 192 1.48 7.14 13.93
N ARG A 193 1.04 8.39 14.14
CA ARG A 193 -0.34 8.74 14.49
C ARG A 193 -1.37 8.27 13.45
N SER A 194 -0.94 7.99 12.22
CA SER A 194 -1.80 7.46 11.16
C SER A 194 -2.42 6.13 11.56
N ALA A 195 -1.67 5.27 12.23
CA ALA A 195 -2.18 3.98 12.73
C ALA A 195 -3.29 4.16 13.78
N ASP A 196 -3.17 5.17 14.65
CA ASP A 196 -4.21 5.46 15.65
C ASP A 196 -5.50 5.98 14.99
N ILE A 197 -5.35 6.80 13.94
CA ILE A 197 -6.49 7.32 13.17
C ILE A 197 -7.21 6.19 12.44
N LEU A 198 -6.46 5.30 11.78
CA LEU A 198 -7.02 4.12 11.14
C LEU A 198 -7.74 3.23 12.14
N TRP A 199 -7.04 2.84 13.21
CA TRP A 199 -7.58 1.94 14.23
C TRP A 199 -8.88 2.45 14.86
N ARG A 200 -8.94 3.74 15.19
CA ARG A 200 -10.15 4.36 15.74
C ARG A 200 -11.27 4.52 14.71
N GLY A 201 -10.91 4.79 13.46
CA GLY A 201 -11.88 5.01 12.39
C GLY A 201 -12.51 3.72 11.84
N LEU A 202 -11.81 2.59 11.96
CA LEU A 202 -12.27 1.26 11.49
C LEU A 202 -13.25 0.60 12.47
N SER A 203 -14.19 1.37 13.01
CA SER A 203 -15.11 0.94 14.08
C SER A 203 -16.08 -0.17 13.68
N GLY A 204 -16.26 -0.41 12.37
CA GLY A 204 -17.12 -1.46 11.84
C GLY A 204 -16.39 -2.77 11.51
N ALA A 205 -15.06 -2.82 11.70
CA ALA A 205 -14.20 -3.93 11.30
C ALA A 205 -13.48 -4.56 12.50
N ARG A 206 -13.22 -5.87 12.44
CA ARG A 206 -12.26 -6.51 13.33
C ARG A 206 -10.87 -6.03 12.96
N THR A 207 -10.22 -5.27 13.84
CA THR A 207 -8.94 -4.60 13.53
C THR A 207 -7.86 -5.03 14.52
N GLU A 208 -6.72 -5.49 13.99
CA GLU A 208 -5.48 -5.67 14.72
C GLU A 208 -4.49 -4.55 14.37
N ARG A 209 -3.58 -4.22 15.30
CA ARG A 209 -2.56 -3.20 15.08
C ARG A 209 -1.21 -3.63 15.62
N ILE A 210 -0.18 -3.51 14.78
CA ILE A 210 1.21 -3.85 15.12
C ILE A 210 2.09 -2.62 14.84
N PHE A 211 2.95 -2.28 15.81
CA PHE A 211 4.02 -1.31 15.63
C PHE A 211 5.36 -2.00 15.45
N TRP A 212 6.16 -1.52 14.51
CA TRP A 212 7.50 -2.00 14.19
C TRP A 212 8.55 -1.01 14.67
N GLU A 213 9.57 -1.48 15.40
CA GLU A 213 10.51 -0.59 16.11
C GLU A 213 11.77 -0.28 15.31
N ASN A 214 12.18 -1.15 14.36
CA ASN A 214 13.47 -1.06 13.68
C ASN A 214 13.37 -0.74 12.19
N SER A 215 12.23 -0.92 11.57
CA SER A 215 12.01 -0.64 10.16
C SER A 215 11.69 0.85 9.93
N GLY A 216 12.00 1.32 8.71
CA GLY A 216 11.58 2.65 8.22
C GLY A 216 10.24 2.60 7.48
N HIS A 217 10.07 3.52 6.53
CA HIS A 217 8.82 3.65 5.76
C HIS A 217 8.48 2.39 4.92
N ILE A 218 9.48 1.72 4.36
CA ILE A 218 9.26 0.53 3.51
C ILE A 218 9.39 -0.73 4.38
N LEU A 219 8.30 -1.10 5.06
CA LEU A 219 8.25 -2.25 5.98
C LEU A 219 8.64 -3.56 5.28
N THR A 220 8.21 -3.74 4.05
CA THR A 220 8.39 -4.95 3.24
C THR A 220 9.84 -5.22 2.83
N LEU A 221 10.73 -4.23 2.95
CA LEU A 221 12.16 -4.33 2.66
C LEU A 221 13.03 -3.96 3.86
N GLY A 222 12.41 -3.62 5.00
CA GLY A 222 13.10 -3.28 6.24
C GLY A 222 13.74 -4.48 6.93
N PRO A 223 14.47 -4.25 8.04
CA PRO A 223 15.11 -5.32 8.80
C PRO A 223 14.11 -6.32 9.41
N GLU A 224 12.86 -5.90 9.61
CA GLU A 224 11.79 -6.74 10.17
C GLU A 224 10.92 -7.41 9.09
N ARG A 225 11.31 -7.38 7.81
CA ARG A 225 10.49 -7.85 6.68
C ARG A 225 10.01 -9.30 6.79
N GLU A 226 10.82 -10.19 7.39
CA GLU A 226 10.42 -11.59 7.61
C GLU A 226 9.27 -11.67 8.62
N ALA A 227 9.35 -10.93 9.71
CA ALA A 227 8.30 -10.86 10.71
C ALA A 227 7.03 -10.17 10.14
N VAL A 228 7.19 -9.13 9.31
CA VAL A 228 6.07 -8.50 8.59
C VAL A 228 5.35 -9.50 7.71
N ALA A 229 6.08 -10.35 6.97
CA ALA A 229 5.50 -11.38 6.13
C ALA A 229 4.78 -12.46 6.96
N LEU A 230 5.39 -12.91 8.04
CA LEU A 230 4.82 -13.90 8.96
C LEU A 230 3.50 -13.40 9.58
N GLU A 231 3.48 -12.18 10.11
CA GLU A 231 2.29 -11.58 10.71
C GLU A 231 1.18 -11.32 9.67
N THR A 232 1.56 -10.98 8.44
CA THR A 232 0.62 -10.89 7.32
C THR A 232 -0.06 -12.23 7.06
N ALA A 233 0.72 -13.30 6.94
CA ALA A 233 0.19 -14.64 6.69
C ALA A 233 -0.65 -15.13 7.88
N ARG A 234 -0.16 -15.00 9.12
CA ARG A 234 -0.90 -15.35 10.34
C ARG A 234 -2.28 -14.68 10.37
N PHE A 235 -2.32 -13.37 10.09
CA PHE A 235 -3.59 -12.63 10.10
C PHE A 235 -4.56 -13.17 9.05
N LEU A 236 -4.10 -13.38 7.82
CA LEU A 236 -4.95 -13.91 6.73
C LEU A 236 -5.48 -15.31 7.04
N GLN A 237 -4.63 -16.21 7.56
CA GLN A 237 -5.06 -17.54 8.01
C GLN A 237 -6.12 -17.46 9.12
N THR A 238 -5.86 -16.63 10.13
CA THR A 238 -6.77 -16.50 11.29
C THR A 238 -8.12 -15.89 10.90
N MET A 239 -8.12 -14.89 10.03
CA MET A 239 -9.33 -14.12 9.71
C MET A 239 -10.15 -14.70 8.56
N LEU A 240 -9.49 -15.36 7.62
CA LEU A 240 -10.15 -15.91 6.45
C LEU A 240 -10.20 -17.44 6.47
N GLY A 241 -9.53 -18.10 7.42
CA GLY A 241 -9.43 -19.58 7.43
C GLY A 241 -8.71 -20.10 6.18
N ALA A 242 -7.77 -19.31 5.61
CA ALA A 242 -7.00 -19.69 4.44
C ALA A 242 -5.89 -20.68 4.88
N GLY A 243 -6.02 -21.93 4.47
CA GLY A 243 -5.08 -23.02 4.75
C GLY A 243 -4.16 -23.28 3.57
#